data_7431894e7d319a56e52ee71a19e370e1
#
_entry.id   7431894e7d319a56e52ee71a19e370e1
#
_cell.length_a   1.000
_cell.length_b   1.000
_cell.length_c   1.000
_cell.angle_alpha   90.00
_cell.angle_beta   90.00
_cell.angle_gamma   90.00
#
_symmetry.space_group_name_H-M   'P 1'
#
loop_
_entity.id
_entity.type
_entity.pdbx_description
1 polymer ?
#
loop_
_entity_poly.entity_id
_entity_poly.type
_entity_poly.pdbx_seq_one_letter_code
_entity_poly.pdbx_strand_id
1 'polypeptide(L)'
;TYKVNAINRWKLNEIYKELLKCDGLISGGGSLFQDVTSSRSILYYTGIIWLAKLAKKPIFIYAQGVGPIEKKNNRKIVGRFFNKVDYITLRDKESKVLLNSIGVRKDIDIVPDPVMGFNIENYEFELPKYYINDDYITVSIRDWKKNNSEFQKNIALTCDKIVESGINVVFVPMHGKYDETVSKQVASLMRHNSTVLSK
;
A
#
# COMPACT_ATOMS: atom_id res chain seq x y z
N THR A 1 -3.40 20.46 -2.86
CA THR A 1 -3.25 19.97 -4.26
C THR A 1 -1.76 19.89 -4.55
N TYR A 2 -1.25 18.71 -4.82
CA TYR A 2 0.15 18.52 -5.21
C TYR A 2 0.37 19.19 -6.56
N LYS A 3 1.37 20.07 -6.68
CA LYS A 3 1.70 20.79 -7.92
C LYS A 3 2.39 19.86 -8.92
N VAL A 4 1.71 18.78 -9.31
CA VAL A 4 2.20 17.79 -10.28
C VAL A 4 1.19 17.64 -11.42
N ASN A 5 1.70 17.40 -12.63
CA ASN A 5 0.87 17.06 -13.77
C ASN A 5 0.34 15.63 -13.58
N ALA A 6 -0.97 15.47 -13.62
CA ALA A 6 -1.62 14.18 -13.46
C ALA A 6 -2.47 13.84 -14.69
N ILE A 7 -2.44 12.58 -15.09
CA ILE A 7 -3.23 12.07 -16.22
C ILE A 7 -4.20 11.01 -15.70
N ASN A 8 -5.38 10.96 -16.32
CA ASN A 8 -6.34 9.91 -16.03
C ASN A 8 -5.75 8.54 -16.43
N ARG A 9 -5.63 7.65 -15.44
CA ARG A 9 -5.06 6.30 -15.60
C ARG A 9 -5.76 5.43 -16.67
N TRP A 10 -6.98 5.74 -17.06
CA TRP A 10 -7.73 4.98 -18.05
C TRP A 10 -7.54 5.49 -19.48
N LYS A 11 -6.86 6.63 -19.66
CA LYS A 11 -6.60 7.23 -20.96
C LYS A 11 -5.22 6.80 -21.49
N LEU A 12 -5.10 5.56 -21.94
CA LEU A 12 -3.82 4.97 -22.36
C LEU A 12 -3.13 5.78 -23.48
N ASN A 13 -3.90 6.40 -24.37
CA ASN A 13 -3.33 7.26 -25.42
C ASN A 13 -2.67 8.51 -24.86
N GLU A 14 -3.24 9.13 -23.82
CA GLU A 14 -2.63 10.28 -23.15
C GLU A 14 -1.38 9.83 -22.37
N ILE A 15 -1.45 8.69 -21.68
CA ILE A 15 -0.30 8.11 -21.00
C ILE A 15 0.85 7.87 -21.97
N TYR A 16 0.58 7.31 -23.15
CA TYR A 16 1.61 7.07 -24.15
C TYR A 16 2.23 8.37 -24.69
N LYS A 17 1.41 9.40 -24.95
CA LYS A 17 1.89 10.72 -25.36
C LYS A 17 2.81 11.35 -24.31
N GLU A 18 2.49 11.21 -23.02
CA GLU A 18 3.35 11.73 -21.96
C GLU A 18 4.62 10.89 -21.78
N LEU A 19 4.53 9.57 -21.94
CA LEU A 19 5.72 8.69 -21.95
C LEU A 19 6.71 9.10 -23.05
N LEU A 20 6.25 9.59 -24.19
CA LEU A 20 7.15 10.08 -25.23
C LEU A 20 7.91 11.34 -24.81
N LYS A 21 7.34 12.16 -23.93
CA LYS A 21 7.93 13.44 -23.48
C LYS A 21 8.83 13.30 -22.25
N CYS A 22 8.64 12.27 -21.43
CA CYS A 22 9.40 12.07 -20.19
C CYS A 22 10.70 11.29 -20.44
N ASP A 23 11.62 11.29 -19.48
CA ASP A 23 12.91 10.61 -19.57
C ASP A 23 12.83 9.13 -19.18
N GLY A 24 11.83 8.72 -18.42
CA GLY A 24 11.65 7.33 -17.98
C GLY A 24 10.33 7.09 -17.29
N LEU A 25 10.07 5.83 -16.97
CA LEU A 25 8.92 5.40 -16.17
C LEU A 25 9.41 4.90 -14.81
N ILE A 26 8.89 5.49 -13.73
CA ILE A 26 9.01 4.94 -12.39
C ILE A 26 7.69 4.27 -12.03
N SER A 27 7.71 2.95 -11.85
CA SER A 27 6.59 2.19 -11.31
C SER A 27 6.84 1.97 -9.83
N GLY A 28 6.26 2.81 -8.99
CA GLY A 28 6.62 2.88 -7.57
C GLY A 28 5.45 2.80 -6.61
N GLY A 29 5.79 2.36 -5.41
CA GLY A 29 4.90 2.31 -4.25
C GLY A 29 3.87 1.17 -4.26
N GLY A 30 3.42 0.83 -3.07
CA GLY A 30 2.34 -0.15 -2.85
C GLY A 30 2.65 -1.58 -3.30
N SER A 31 1.60 -2.36 -3.54
CA SER A 31 1.65 -3.73 -4.05
C SER A 31 0.80 -3.82 -5.32
N LEU A 32 1.36 -3.37 -6.43
CA LEU A 32 0.63 -3.23 -7.69
C LEU A 32 0.47 -4.55 -8.44
N PHE A 33 1.44 -5.45 -8.28
CA PHE A 33 1.49 -6.75 -8.96
C PHE A 33 1.02 -7.87 -8.04
N GLN A 34 -0.29 -7.96 -7.86
CA GLN A 34 -0.98 -9.00 -7.10
C GLN A 34 -2.32 -9.34 -7.78
N ASP A 35 -2.85 -10.56 -7.60
CA ASP A 35 -4.10 -10.99 -8.23
C ASP A 35 -5.17 -11.48 -7.27
N VAL A 36 -4.98 -11.29 -5.96
CA VAL A 36 -5.97 -11.62 -4.93
C VAL A 36 -7.25 -10.81 -5.08
N THR A 37 -7.12 -9.52 -5.38
CA THR A 37 -8.27 -8.64 -5.58
C THR A 37 -8.76 -8.65 -7.02
N SER A 38 -7.86 -8.62 -7.99
CA SER A 38 -8.20 -8.66 -9.42
C SER A 38 -6.98 -8.91 -10.31
N SER A 39 -7.09 -9.83 -11.26
CA SER A 39 -6.10 -10.00 -12.34
C SER A 39 -5.99 -8.78 -13.26
N ARG A 40 -6.99 -7.89 -13.28
CA ARG A 40 -6.98 -6.67 -14.10
C ARG A 40 -5.85 -5.72 -13.70
N SER A 41 -5.48 -5.71 -12.43
CA SER A 41 -4.35 -4.88 -11.94
C SER A 41 -3.03 -5.27 -12.61
N ILE A 42 -2.73 -6.56 -12.66
CA ILE A 42 -1.51 -7.08 -13.33
C ILE A 42 -1.50 -6.70 -14.81
N LEU A 43 -2.61 -6.91 -15.52
CA LEU A 43 -2.72 -6.57 -16.94
C LEU A 43 -2.52 -5.07 -17.18
N TYR A 44 -3.10 -4.23 -16.33
CA TYR A 44 -2.96 -2.79 -16.43
C TYR A 44 -1.50 -2.36 -16.23
N TYR A 45 -0.85 -2.74 -15.12
CA TYR A 45 0.51 -2.30 -14.83
C TYR A 45 1.56 -2.90 -15.78
N THR A 46 1.39 -4.14 -16.21
CA THR A 46 2.24 -4.70 -17.27
C THR A 46 2.01 -4.02 -18.63
N GLY A 47 0.78 -3.57 -18.91
CA GLY A 47 0.46 -2.74 -20.07
C GLY A 47 1.18 -1.39 -20.06
N ILE A 48 1.27 -0.73 -18.90
CA ILE A 48 2.03 0.52 -18.75
C ILE A 48 3.53 0.28 -18.98
N ILE A 49 4.10 -0.80 -18.45
CA ILE A 49 5.49 -1.22 -18.73
C ILE A 49 5.69 -1.43 -20.24
N TRP A 50 4.72 -2.08 -20.90
CA TRP A 50 4.77 -2.30 -22.33
C TRP A 50 4.77 -0.98 -23.13
N LEU A 51 3.90 -0.03 -22.78
CA LEU A 51 3.84 1.29 -23.41
C LEU A 51 5.15 2.06 -23.24
N ALA A 52 5.78 1.99 -22.05
CA ALA A 52 7.08 2.62 -21.82
C ALA A 52 8.18 1.98 -22.67
N LYS A 53 8.20 0.66 -22.83
CA LYS A 53 9.12 -0.01 -23.75
C LYS A 53 8.88 0.37 -25.21
N LEU A 54 7.62 0.50 -25.62
CA LEU A 54 7.28 0.98 -26.97
C LEU A 54 7.77 2.41 -27.20
N ALA A 55 7.68 3.26 -26.17
CA ALA A 55 8.23 4.63 -26.17
C ALA A 55 9.76 4.65 -26.02
N LYS A 56 10.44 3.50 -25.92
CA LYS A 56 11.89 3.34 -25.70
C LYS A 56 12.40 4.06 -24.45
N LYS A 57 11.61 4.08 -23.39
CA LYS A 57 11.99 4.73 -22.12
C LYS A 57 12.53 3.72 -21.13
N PRO A 58 13.54 4.11 -20.32
CA PRO A 58 13.99 3.29 -19.20
C PRO A 58 12.88 3.12 -18.16
N ILE A 59 12.84 1.95 -17.50
CA ILE A 59 11.80 1.58 -16.56
C ILE A 59 12.42 1.16 -15.25
N PHE A 60 11.98 1.82 -14.18
CA PHE A 60 12.39 1.57 -12.81
C PHE A 60 11.21 1.02 -12.01
N ILE A 61 11.33 -0.18 -11.46
CA ILE A 61 10.44 -0.67 -10.42
C ILE A 61 11.02 -0.19 -9.09
N TYR A 62 10.28 0.64 -8.37
CA TYR A 62 10.80 1.35 -7.21
C TYR A 62 10.09 0.93 -5.93
N ALA A 63 10.83 0.27 -5.02
CA ALA A 63 10.42 -0.11 -3.68
C ALA A 63 9.02 -0.75 -3.60
N GLN A 64 8.70 -1.64 -4.54
CA GLN A 64 7.40 -2.30 -4.60
C GLN A 64 7.34 -3.57 -3.77
N GLY A 65 6.14 -3.86 -3.21
CA GLY A 65 5.76 -5.20 -2.84
C GLY A 65 5.15 -5.93 -4.06
N VAL A 66 5.48 -7.18 -4.24
CA VAL A 66 4.96 -8.02 -5.33
C VAL A 66 4.31 -9.28 -4.77
N GLY A 67 3.08 -9.52 -5.16
CA GLY A 67 2.34 -10.71 -4.76
C GLY A 67 1.29 -10.45 -3.67
N PRO A 68 0.56 -11.53 -3.29
CA PRO A 68 0.65 -12.86 -3.91
C PRO A 68 0.14 -12.87 -5.37
N ILE A 69 0.73 -13.75 -6.19
CA ILE A 69 0.30 -14.02 -7.56
C ILE A 69 -0.04 -15.52 -7.65
N GLU A 70 -1.32 -15.84 -7.66
CA GLU A 70 -1.77 -17.24 -7.62
C GLU A 70 -1.91 -17.84 -9.02
N LYS A 71 -2.39 -17.05 -9.98
CA LYS A 71 -2.68 -17.56 -11.34
C LYS A 71 -1.41 -17.76 -12.16
N LYS A 72 -1.24 -18.97 -12.70
CA LYS A 72 -0.08 -19.36 -13.53
C LYS A 72 0.17 -18.39 -14.70
N ASN A 73 -0.89 -17.91 -15.35
CA ASN A 73 -0.78 -16.98 -16.47
C ASN A 73 -0.24 -15.61 -16.01
N ASN A 74 -0.72 -15.12 -14.86
CA ASN A 74 -0.25 -13.87 -14.29
C ASN A 74 1.23 -13.95 -13.88
N ARG A 75 1.66 -15.07 -13.30
CA ARG A 75 3.08 -15.35 -13.02
C ARG A 75 3.94 -15.27 -14.28
N LYS A 76 3.52 -15.91 -15.38
CA LYS A 76 4.23 -15.85 -16.66
C LYS A 76 4.30 -14.43 -17.22
N ILE A 77 3.20 -13.67 -17.14
CA ILE A 77 3.15 -12.27 -17.61
C ILE A 77 4.11 -11.41 -16.80
N VAL A 78 4.00 -11.43 -15.47
CA VAL A 78 4.86 -10.64 -14.59
C VAL A 78 6.33 -11.01 -14.80
N GLY A 79 6.69 -12.29 -14.80
CA GLY A 79 8.06 -12.74 -15.04
C GLY A 79 8.63 -12.24 -16.37
N ARG A 80 7.81 -12.28 -17.45
CA ARG A 80 8.22 -11.78 -18.77
C ARG A 80 8.48 -10.27 -18.76
N PHE A 81 7.59 -9.49 -18.12
CA PHE A 81 7.70 -8.04 -18.12
C PHE A 81 8.78 -7.53 -17.17
N PHE A 82 8.96 -8.14 -16.00
CA PHE A 82 10.02 -7.78 -15.07
C PHE A 82 11.42 -8.05 -15.65
N ASN A 83 11.59 -9.07 -16.48
CA ASN A 83 12.85 -9.26 -17.21
C ASN A 83 13.14 -8.18 -18.28
N LYS A 84 12.16 -7.35 -18.62
CA LYS A 84 12.32 -6.25 -19.60
C LYS A 84 12.53 -4.88 -18.97
N VAL A 85 12.35 -4.72 -17.66
CA VAL A 85 12.60 -3.46 -16.98
C VAL A 85 14.10 -3.26 -16.77
N ASP A 86 14.52 -2.05 -16.50
CA ASP A 86 15.94 -1.73 -16.44
C ASP A 86 16.48 -1.86 -15.00
N TYR A 87 15.68 -1.45 -13.99
CA TYR A 87 16.06 -1.54 -12.58
C TYR A 87 14.89 -2.03 -11.74
N ILE A 88 15.20 -2.85 -10.72
CA ILE A 88 14.20 -3.38 -9.80
C ILE A 88 14.67 -3.21 -8.36
N THR A 89 13.90 -2.44 -7.59
CA THR A 89 14.00 -2.44 -6.14
C THR A 89 12.68 -2.88 -5.52
N LEU A 90 12.75 -3.71 -4.50
CA LEU A 90 11.58 -4.22 -3.77
C LEU A 90 11.71 -3.88 -2.29
N ARG A 91 10.58 -3.77 -1.59
CA ARG A 91 10.58 -3.42 -0.17
C ARG A 91 10.66 -4.63 0.78
N ASP A 92 10.54 -5.84 0.26
CA ASP A 92 10.54 -7.06 1.07
C ASP A 92 11.20 -8.25 0.34
N LYS A 93 11.71 -9.19 1.14
CA LYS A 93 12.39 -10.38 0.64
C LYS A 93 11.44 -11.38 -0.01
N GLU A 94 10.21 -11.46 0.46
CA GLU A 94 9.17 -12.35 -0.03
C GLU A 94 8.83 -12.03 -1.49
N SER A 95 8.73 -10.75 -1.83
CA SER A 95 8.56 -10.28 -3.21
C SER A 95 9.73 -10.71 -4.11
N LYS A 96 10.97 -10.64 -3.62
CA LYS A 96 12.16 -11.10 -4.36
C LYS A 96 12.13 -12.60 -4.59
N VAL A 97 11.80 -13.37 -3.56
CA VAL A 97 11.67 -14.85 -3.68
C VAL A 97 10.59 -15.20 -4.70
N LEU A 98 9.43 -14.52 -4.65
CA LEU A 98 8.36 -14.72 -5.62
C LEU A 98 8.82 -14.41 -7.04
N LEU A 99 9.45 -13.26 -7.31
CA LEU A 99 9.92 -12.90 -8.65
C LEU A 99 10.95 -13.89 -9.18
N ASN A 100 11.90 -14.33 -8.37
CA ASN A 100 12.86 -15.36 -8.75
C ASN A 100 12.16 -16.68 -9.09
N SER A 101 11.15 -17.08 -8.30
CA SER A 101 10.39 -18.33 -8.53
C SER A 101 9.59 -18.33 -9.84
N ILE A 102 9.23 -17.14 -10.35
CA ILE A 102 8.51 -16.99 -11.63
C ILE A 102 9.43 -16.66 -12.81
N GLY A 103 10.74 -16.79 -12.62
CA GLY A 103 11.75 -16.71 -13.69
C GLY A 103 12.26 -15.31 -13.99
N VAL A 104 12.18 -14.37 -13.04
CA VAL A 104 12.89 -13.08 -13.14
C VAL A 104 14.38 -13.34 -12.85
N ARG A 105 15.24 -12.90 -13.77
CA ARG A 105 16.71 -13.09 -13.73
C ARG A 105 17.48 -11.78 -13.59
N LYS A 106 16.76 -10.67 -13.43
CA LYS A 106 17.34 -9.35 -13.20
C LYS A 106 17.84 -9.24 -11.77
N ASP A 107 18.85 -8.43 -11.57
CA ASP A 107 19.27 -8.04 -10.22
C ASP A 107 18.14 -7.30 -9.51
N ILE A 108 17.93 -7.64 -8.25
CA ILE A 108 16.86 -7.09 -7.42
C ILE A 108 17.47 -6.66 -6.10
N ASP A 109 17.39 -5.36 -5.82
CA ASP A 109 17.80 -4.80 -4.54
C ASP A 109 16.61 -4.73 -3.58
N ILE A 110 16.87 -4.97 -2.30
CA ILE A 110 15.88 -4.75 -1.24
C ILE A 110 16.16 -3.40 -0.60
N VAL A 111 15.15 -2.55 -0.62
CA VAL A 111 15.21 -1.20 -0.07
C VAL A 111 14.03 -0.97 0.89
N PRO A 112 14.14 -0.06 1.86
CA PRO A 112 13.01 0.31 2.72
C PRO A 112 11.81 0.83 1.89
N ASP A 113 10.61 0.74 2.48
CA ASP A 113 9.43 1.41 1.91
C ASP A 113 9.72 2.92 1.82
N PRO A 114 9.38 3.60 0.72
CA PRO A 114 9.67 5.03 0.53
C PRO A 114 9.15 5.94 1.64
N VAL A 115 8.10 5.52 2.34
CA VAL A 115 7.56 6.27 3.49
C VAL A 115 8.58 6.42 4.61
N MET A 116 9.54 5.51 4.73
CA MET A 116 10.60 5.57 5.76
C MET A 116 11.60 6.72 5.51
N GLY A 117 11.68 7.22 4.27
CA GLY A 117 12.48 8.39 3.92
C GLY A 117 11.74 9.73 4.05
N PHE A 118 10.49 9.68 4.51
CA PHE A 118 9.69 10.88 4.67
C PHE A 118 10.14 11.67 5.91
N ASN A 119 10.64 12.87 5.71
CA ASN A 119 10.99 13.74 6.83
C ASN A 119 9.77 14.52 7.28
N ILE A 120 9.25 14.18 8.46
CA ILE A 120 8.07 14.80 9.07
C ILE A 120 8.33 16.28 9.41
N GLU A 121 9.56 16.65 9.76
CA GLU A 121 9.93 18.02 10.14
C GLU A 121 9.70 19.05 9.02
N ASN A 122 9.66 18.60 7.76
CA ASN A 122 9.41 19.47 6.60
C ASN A 122 7.92 19.79 6.38
N TYR A 123 7.04 19.31 7.26
CA TYR A 123 5.60 19.49 7.11
C TYR A 123 5.00 20.09 8.38
N GLU A 124 4.30 21.20 8.22
CA GLU A 124 3.42 21.72 9.26
C GLU A 124 2.15 20.87 9.28
N PHE A 125 1.92 20.19 10.38
CA PHE A 125 0.70 19.45 10.62
C PHE A 125 -0.17 20.23 11.62
N GLU A 126 -1.38 20.58 11.23
CA GLU A 126 -2.41 20.90 12.21
C GLU A 126 -2.82 19.60 12.90
N LEU A 127 -2.19 19.33 14.04
CA LEU A 127 -2.63 18.22 14.87
C LEU A 127 -4.03 18.56 15.40
N PRO A 128 -5.03 17.67 15.20
CA PRO A 128 -6.32 17.87 15.86
C PRO A 128 -6.06 17.97 17.36
N LYS A 129 -6.72 18.92 18.03
CA LYS A 129 -6.59 19.16 19.46
C LYS A 129 -7.26 18.05 20.29
N TYR A 130 -6.78 16.82 20.10
CA TYR A 130 -7.11 15.72 20.99
C TYR A 130 -6.05 15.73 22.10
N TYR A 131 -6.38 16.31 23.23
CA TYR A 131 -5.53 16.26 24.42
C TYR A 131 -5.63 14.86 25.02
N ILE A 132 -4.70 14.00 24.64
CA ILE A 132 -4.47 12.74 25.34
C ILE A 132 -3.25 13.00 26.21
N ASN A 133 -3.52 13.28 27.51
CA ASN A 133 -2.47 13.69 28.45
C ASN A 133 -1.64 12.51 29.00
N ASP A 134 -2.04 11.28 28.70
CA ASP A 134 -1.46 10.06 29.24
C ASP A 134 -0.83 9.21 28.12
N ASP A 135 -0.07 8.21 28.50
CA ASP A 135 0.48 7.24 27.56
C ASP A 135 -0.62 6.55 26.77
N TYR A 136 -0.44 6.46 25.46
CA TYR A 136 -1.40 5.81 24.59
C TYR A 136 -0.74 5.02 23.46
N ILE A 137 -1.49 4.05 22.96
CA ILE A 137 -1.19 3.40 21.68
C ILE A 137 -2.21 3.80 20.64
N THR A 138 -1.79 3.85 19.38
CA THR A 138 -2.68 4.00 18.25
C THR A 138 -3.02 2.65 17.64
N VAL A 139 -4.30 2.46 17.30
CA VAL A 139 -4.80 1.24 16.66
C VAL A 139 -5.47 1.61 15.35
N SER A 140 -4.93 1.15 14.23
CA SER A 140 -5.55 1.30 12.92
C SER A 140 -6.14 -0.04 12.49
N ILE A 141 -7.46 -0.08 12.26
CA ILE A 141 -8.18 -1.30 11.92
C ILE A 141 -8.66 -1.20 10.48
N ARG A 142 -8.42 -2.27 9.73
CA ARG A 142 -9.02 -2.48 8.43
C ARG A 142 -9.68 -3.84 8.37
N ASP A 143 -11.01 -3.87 8.31
CA ASP A 143 -11.77 -5.12 8.13
C ASP A 143 -11.71 -5.55 6.66
N TRP A 144 -10.74 -6.42 6.36
CA TRP A 144 -10.50 -6.93 5.02
C TRP A 144 -11.59 -7.90 4.54
N LYS A 145 -12.21 -8.62 5.47
CA LYS A 145 -13.31 -9.58 5.22
C LYS A 145 -14.59 -9.05 5.85
N LYS A 146 -15.23 -8.07 5.25
CA LYS A 146 -16.44 -7.40 5.75
C LYS A 146 -17.23 -8.21 6.80
N ASN A 147 -17.39 -7.65 8.00
CA ASN A 147 -18.13 -8.20 9.14
C ASN A 147 -17.53 -9.47 9.79
N ASN A 148 -16.23 -9.52 9.98
CA ASN A 148 -15.62 -10.57 10.81
C ASN A 148 -15.81 -10.24 12.31
N SER A 149 -16.95 -10.65 12.87
CA SER A 149 -17.29 -10.37 14.27
C SER A 149 -16.29 -10.97 15.27
N GLU A 150 -15.69 -12.11 14.96
CA GLU A 150 -14.65 -12.73 15.80
C GLU A 150 -13.37 -11.90 15.80
N PHE A 151 -12.94 -11.41 14.64
CA PHE A 151 -11.80 -10.50 14.54
C PHE A 151 -12.02 -9.23 15.36
N GLN A 152 -13.20 -8.60 15.24
CA GLN A 152 -13.54 -7.38 15.99
C GLN A 152 -13.54 -7.63 17.50
N LYS A 153 -14.11 -8.74 17.97
CA LYS A 153 -14.07 -9.14 19.37
C LYS A 153 -12.65 -9.36 19.89
N ASN A 154 -11.81 -10.03 19.13
CA ASN A 154 -10.43 -10.30 19.52
C ASN A 154 -9.61 -9.00 19.64
N ILE A 155 -9.83 -8.05 18.74
CA ILE A 155 -9.21 -6.71 18.84
C ILE A 155 -9.72 -5.97 20.08
N ALA A 156 -11.04 -5.96 20.33
CA ALA A 156 -11.61 -5.31 21.50
C ALA A 156 -11.03 -5.89 22.81
N LEU A 157 -10.97 -7.21 22.93
CA LEU A 157 -10.39 -7.90 24.10
C LEU A 157 -8.89 -7.57 24.27
N THR A 158 -8.15 -7.43 23.17
CA THR A 158 -6.73 -7.05 23.22
C THR A 158 -6.59 -5.60 23.70
N CYS A 159 -7.41 -4.70 23.16
CA CYS A 159 -7.43 -3.30 23.57
C CYS A 159 -7.82 -3.15 25.05
N ASP A 160 -8.79 -3.94 25.55
CA ASP A 160 -9.14 -3.93 26.97
C ASP A 160 -7.95 -4.28 27.86
N LYS A 161 -7.17 -5.32 27.52
CA LYS A 161 -5.96 -5.69 28.28
C LYS A 161 -4.90 -4.59 28.27
N ILE A 162 -4.79 -3.83 27.19
CA ILE A 162 -3.87 -2.70 27.11
C ILE A 162 -4.33 -1.59 28.06
N VAL A 163 -5.62 -1.28 28.07
CA VAL A 163 -6.17 -0.28 29.00
C VAL A 163 -6.01 -0.73 30.46
N GLU A 164 -6.22 -2.01 30.75
CA GLU A 164 -5.98 -2.61 32.08
C GLU A 164 -4.51 -2.46 32.53
N SER A 165 -3.56 -2.35 31.61
CA SER A 165 -2.15 -2.07 31.92
C SER A 165 -1.83 -0.57 32.11
N GLY A 166 -2.83 0.30 32.07
CA GLY A 166 -2.67 1.75 32.28
C GLY A 166 -2.38 2.56 31.01
N ILE A 167 -2.49 1.96 29.82
CA ILE A 167 -2.21 2.62 28.54
C ILE A 167 -3.52 2.90 27.80
N ASN A 168 -3.74 4.13 27.37
CA ASN A 168 -4.94 4.49 26.61
C ASN A 168 -4.91 3.94 25.18
N VAL A 169 -6.09 3.67 24.63
CA VAL A 169 -6.26 3.20 23.25
C VAL A 169 -6.92 4.27 22.40
N VAL A 170 -6.28 4.61 21.28
CA VAL A 170 -6.75 5.58 20.31
C VAL A 170 -6.88 4.93 18.93
N PHE A 171 -8.09 4.80 18.44
CA PHE A 171 -8.33 4.30 17.07
C PHE A 171 -8.10 5.41 16.05
N VAL A 172 -7.26 5.12 15.06
CA VAL A 172 -6.92 6.03 13.95
C VAL A 172 -7.44 5.46 12.63
N PRO A 173 -8.63 5.89 12.17
CA PRO A 173 -9.15 5.47 10.87
C PRO A 173 -8.30 6.04 9.73
N MET A 174 -7.69 5.18 8.92
CA MET A 174 -6.82 5.60 7.81
C MET A 174 -7.57 5.74 6.49
N HIS A 175 -8.70 5.07 6.31
CA HIS A 175 -9.46 5.04 5.05
C HIS A 175 -10.90 5.54 5.23
N GLY A 176 -11.04 6.81 5.59
CA GLY A 176 -12.31 7.51 5.64
C GLY A 176 -13.37 6.83 6.52
N LYS A 177 -14.64 7.03 6.14
CA LYS A 177 -15.79 6.55 6.92
C LYS A 177 -15.86 5.04 7.13
N TYR A 178 -15.24 4.26 6.26
CA TYR A 178 -15.26 2.81 6.37
C TYR A 178 -14.46 2.31 7.59
N ASP A 179 -13.20 2.74 7.69
CA ASP A 179 -12.35 2.37 8.83
C ASP A 179 -12.86 3.01 10.13
N GLU A 180 -13.48 4.20 10.05
CA GLU A 180 -14.12 4.87 11.18
C GLU A 180 -15.29 4.02 11.72
N THR A 181 -16.12 3.48 10.84
CA THR A 181 -17.26 2.63 11.24
C THR A 181 -16.76 1.38 11.96
N VAL A 182 -15.75 0.70 11.40
CA VAL A 182 -15.17 -0.51 12.02
C VAL A 182 -14.51 -0.16 13.36
N SER A 183 -13.78 0.94 13.45
CA SER A 183 -13.17 1.40 14.69
C SER A 183 -14.21 1.66 15.78
N LYS A 184 -15.32 2.32 15.45
CA LYS A 184 -16.45 2.55 16.37
C LYS A 184 -17.12 1.24 16.81
N GLN A 185 -17.27 0.28 15.89
CA GLN A 185 -17.80 -1.04 16.22
C GLN A 185 -16.91 -1.77 17.22
N VAL A 186 -15.58 -1.77 16.99
CA VAL A 186 -14.64 -2.39 17.92
C VAL A 186 -14.63 -1.65 19.26
N ALA A 187 -14.61 -0.33 19.28
CA ALA A 187 -14.69 0.46 20.50
C ALA A 187 -15.96 0.15 21.32
N SER A 188 -17.10 -0.06 20.64
CA SER A 188 -18.35 -0.44 21.32
C SER A 188 -18.37 -1.86 21.91
N LEU A 189 -17.45 -2.72 21.47
CA LEU A 189 -17.27 -4.08 22.03
C LEU A 189 -16.29 -4.11 23.21
N MET A 190 -15.52 -3.04 23.42
CA MET A 190 -14.61 -2.91 24.56
C MET A 190 -15.39 -2.71 25.87
N ARG A 191 -14.81 -3.16 26.97
CA ARG A 191 -15.28 -2.91 28.34
C ARG A 191 -14.80 -1.55 28.86
N HIS A 192 -13.65 -1.11 28.38
CA HIS A 192 -12.99 0.13 28.77
C HIS A 192 -13.20 1.22 27.72
N ASN A 193 -13.08 2.48 28.15
CA ASN A 193 -13.18 3.62 27.26
C ASN A 193 -11.99 3.65 26.28
N SER A 194 -12.27 4.09 25.08
CA SER A 194 -11.26 4.35 24.03
C SER A 194 -11.66 5.57 23.21
N THR A 195 -10.71 6.18 22.55
CA THR A 195 -10.95 7.33 21.67
C THR A 195 -10.93 6.86 20.22
N VAL A 196 -11.93 7.27 19.45
CA VAL A 196 -11.92 7.06 17.98
C VAL A 196 -11.78 8.42 17.32
N LEU A 197 -10.68 8.64 16.59
CA LEU A 197 -10.49 9.87 15.84
C LEU A 197 -11.46 9.90 14.66
N SER A 198 -12.20 11.00 14.50
CA SER A 198 -13.04 11.27 13.35
C SER A 198 -12.46 12.44 12.56
N LYS A 199 -12.53 12.38 11.23
CA LYS A 199 -12.17 13.49 10.35
C LYS A 199 -13.30 14.49 10.27
#